data_9b2a9a411648465288d2a2437241b662
#
_entry.id   9b2a9a411648465288d2a2437241b662
#
_cell.length_a   1.000
_cell.length_b   1.000
_cell.length_c   1.000
_cell.angle_alpha   90.00
_cell.angle_beta   90.00
_cell.angle_gamma   90.00
#
_symmetry.space_group_name_H-M   'P 1'
#
loop_
_entity.id
_entity.type
_entity.pdbx_description
1 polymer ?
#
loop_
_entity_poly.entity_id
_entity_poly.type
_entity_poly.pdbx_seq_one_letter_code
_entity_poly.pdbx_strand_id
1 'polypeptide(L)'
;MGVFTKKRSFTRDLYEAPLNFTVLLTQGSDLQKIEATGRIIDTSEAGIGIMTEFPLEPGYVLEWDDKHQRGKLHIALVKWSQQQANLCRAGLLFV
;
A
#
# COMPACT_ATOMS: atom_id res chain seq x y z
N MET A 1 -5.70 -0.93 -33.14
CA MET A 1 -5.98 -0.61 -32.33
C MET A 1 -5.41 -0.05 -31.14
N GLY A 2 -4.70 1.00 -31.25
CA GLY A 2 -4.11 1.72 -30.18
C GLY A 2 -5.12 2.18 -29.16
N VAL A 3 -6.36 2.19 -29.56
CA VAL A 3 -7.40 2.66 -28.65
C VAL A 3 -7.48 1.82 -27.40
N PHE A 4 -7.39 0.52 -27.55
CA PHE A 4 -7.49 -0.32 -26.39
C PHE A 4 -6.35 -0.14 -25.44
N THR A 5 -5.18 0.01 -25.96
CA THR A 5 -4.02 0.21 -25.11
C THR A 5 -4.19 1.48 -24.29
N LYS A 6 -4.72 2.51 -24.90
CA LYS A 6 -4.92 3.74 -24.18
C LYS A 6 -5.89 3.58 -23.05
N LYS A 7 -6.95 2.83 -23.28
CA LYS A 7 -7.90 2.63 -22.22
C LYS A 7 -7.28 1.98 -21.03
N ARG A 8 -6.43 1.01 -21.26
CA ARG A 8 -5.80 0.33 -20.19
C ARG A 8 -4.91 1.27 -19.39
N SER A 9 -4.22 2.13 -20.06
CA SER A 9 -3.38 3.09 -19.38
C SER A 9 -4.19 4.03 -18.52
N PHE A 10 -5.31 4.49 -19.03
CA PHE A 10 -6.17 5.35 -18.25
C PHE A 10 -6.61 4.69 -16.97
N THR A 11 -7.03 3.46 -17.07
CA THR A 11 -7.49 2.75 -15.89
C THR A 11 -6.40 2.66 -14.85
N ARG A 12 -5.19 2.38 -15.30
CA ARG A 12 -4.09 2.28 -14.39
C ARG A 12 -3.82 3.59 -13.69
N ASP A 13 -3.84 4.68 -14.44
CA ASP A 13 -3.59 5.98 -13.85
C ASP A 13 -4.61 6.34 -12.80
N LEU A 14 -5.86 5.97 -13.02
CA LEU A 14 -6.89 6.27 -12.06
C LEU A 14 -6.68 5.57 -10.73
N TYR A 15 -6.04 4.40 -10.76
CA TYR A 15 -5.82 3.67 -9.54
C TYR A 15 -4.56 4.08 -8.80
N GLU A 16 -3.69 4.82 -9.46
CA GLU A 16 -2.49 5.28 -8.77
C GLU A 16 -2.86 6.46 -7.90
N ALA A 17 -2.98 6.21 -6.63
CA ALA A 17 -3.40 7.22 -5.67
C ALA A 17 -2.38 7.31 -4.55
N PRO A 18 -2.10 8.53 -4.07
CA PRO A 18 -1.20 8.65 -2.93
C PRO A 18 -1.80 8.02 -1.69
N LEU A 19 -0.94 7.47 -0.87
CA LEU A 19 -1.36 6.80 0.36
C LEU A 19 -0.42 7.19 1.47
N ASN A 20 -0.99 7.73 2.56
CA ASN A 20 -0.25 7.96 3.78
C ASN A 20 -0.61 6.83 4.73
N PHE A 21 0.39 6.14 5.25
CA PHE A 21 0.13 5.00 6.09
C PHE A 21 1.08 4.97 7.27
N THR A 22 0.73 4.19 8.28
CA THR A 22 1.55 4.00 9.46
C THR A 22 1.97 2.54 9.50
N VAL A 23 3.26 2.32 9.67
CA VAL A 23 3.81 0.98 9.82
C VAL A 23 3.90 0.68 11.31
N LEU A 24 3.32 -0.43 11.71
CA LEU A 24 3.30 -0.83 13.12
C LEU A 24 4.36 -1.90 13.32
N LEU A 25 5.38 -1.56 14.09
CA LEU A 25 6.49 -2.46 14.36
C LEU A 25 6.57 -2.75 15.85
N THR A 26 6.80 -4.00 16.19
CA THR A 26 7.00 -4.36 17.60
C THR A 26 8.46 -4.70 17.81
N GLN A 27 9.02 -4.16 18.89
CA GLN A 27 10.36 -4.47 19.31
C GLN A 27 10.30 -4.80 20.78
N GLY A 28 10.42 -6.09 21.12
CA GLY A 28 10.24 -6.51 22.49
C GLY A 28 8.81 -6.24 22.91
N SER A 29 8.63 -5.46 23.98
CA SER A 29 7.31 -5.11 24.45
C SER A 29 6.84 -3.76 23.93
N ASP A 30 7.65 -3.08 23.11
CA ASP A 30 7.32 -1.75 22.63
C ASP A 30 6.74 -1.81 21.24
N LEU A 31 5.75 -0.94 20.99
CA LEU A 31 5.17 -0.77 19.68
C LEU A 31 5.64 0.55 19.09
N GLN A 32 6.24 0.49 17.91
CA GLN A 32 6.66 1.68 17.20
C GLN A 32 5.71 1.95 16.06
N LYS A 33 5.36 3.21 15.87
CA LYS A 33 4.51 3.62 14.76
C LYS A 33 5.33 4.56 13.89
N ILE A 34 5.55 4.16 12.65
CA ILE A 34 6.36 4.92 11.71
C ILE A 34 5.47 5.36 10.57
N GLU A 35 5.40 6.67 10.36
CA GLU A 35 4.59 7.22 9.27
C GLU A 35 5.37 7.21 7.99
N ALA A 36 4.71 6.78 6.93
CA ALA A 36 5.35 6.70 5.62
C ALA A 36 4.32 7.03 4.55
N THR A 37 4.81 7.24 3.35
CA THR A 37 3.94 7.54 2.23
C THR A 37 4.29 6.65 1.06
N GLY A 38 3.32 6.44 0.19
CA GLY A 38 3.51 5.66 -1.00
C GLY A 38 2.36 5.92 -1.96
N ARG A 39 2.16 4.98 -2.87
CA ARG A 39 1.08 5.07 -3.84
C ARG A 39 0.44 3.71 -4.00
N ILE A 40 -0.88 3.73 -4.13
CA ILE A 40 -1.61 2.52 -4.46
C ILE A 40 -1.51 2.32 -5.96
N ILE A 41 -1.03 1.16 -6.39
CA ILE A 41 -0.85 0.87 -7.81
C ILE A 41 -1.80 -0.22 -8.29
N ASP A 42 -2.48 -0.90 -7.37
CA ASP A 42 -3.34 -2.00 -7.73
C ASP A 42 -4.33 -2.23 -6.60
N THR A 43 -5.54 -2.66 -6.92
CA THR A 43 -6.55 -2.93 -5.91
C THR A 43 -7.28 -4.22 -6.24
N SER A 44 -7.74 -4.91 -5.20
CA SER A 44 -8.60 -6.07 -5.33
C SER A 44 -9.48 -6.14 -4.09
N GLU A 45 -10.39 -7.11 -4.06
CA GLU A 45 -11.24 -7.27 -2.89
C GLU A 45 -10.44 -7.66 -1.66
N ALA A 46 -9.37 -8.40 -1.85
CA ALA A 46 -8.60 -8.94 -0.74
C ALA A 46 -7.53 -7.99 -0.24
N GLY A 47 -7.13 -7.01 -1.04
CA GLY A 47 -6.05 -6.14 -0.63
C GLY A 47 -5.66 -5.14 -1.70
N ILE A 48 -4.49 -4.55 -1.52
CA ILE A 48 -3.96 -3.57 -2.46
C ILE A 48 -2.49 -3.82 -2.70
N GLY A 49 -2.02 -3.35 -3.85
CA GLY A 49 -0.58 -3.28 -4.13
C GLY A 49 -0.13 -1.85 -3.99
N ILE A 50 1.02 -1.65 -3.39
CA ILE A 50 1.54 -0.29 -3.21
C ILE A 50 3.00 -0.22 -3.61
N MET A 51 3.43 1.01 -3.86
CA MET A 51 4.84 1.32 -4.12
C MET A 51 5.24 2.40 -3.14
N THR A 52 6.37 2.25 -2.47
CA THR A 52 6.82 3.18 -1.44
C THR A 52 8.34 3.17 -1.37
N GLU A 53 8.91 4.26 -0.86
CA GLU A 53 10.34 4.28 -0.59
C GLU A 53 10.68 3.62 0.74
N PHE A 54 9.68 3.38 1.57
CA PHE A 54 9.91 2.75 2.86
C PHE A 54 10.11 1.25 2.66
N PRO A 55 11.16 0.65 3.23
CA PRO A 55 11.41 -0.78 3.04
C PRO A 55 10.41 -1.60 3.84
N LEU A 56 9.49 -2.22 3.15
CA LEU A 56 8.49 -3.08 3.77
C LEU A 56 8.95 -4.54 3.70
N GLU A 57 8.57 -5.30 4.72
CA GLU A 57 8.87 -6.73 4.75
C GLU A 57 7.60 -7.52 5.03
N PRO A 58 7.53 -8.75 4.53
CA PRO A 58 6.35 -9.58 4.83
C PRO A 58 6.16 -9.72 6.32
N GLY A 59 4.92 -9.60 6.74
CA GLY A 59 4.58 -9.66 8.16
C GLY A 59 4.40 -8.31 8.81
N TYR A 60 4.86 -7.24 8.19
CA TYR A 60 4.61 -5.91 8.72
C TYR A 60 3.11 -5.60 8.63
N VAL A 61 2.62 -4.85 9.61
CA VAL A 61 1.23 -4.42 9.64
C VAL A 61 1.18 -2.93 9.36
N LEU A 62 0.29 -2.55 8.48
CA LEU A 62 0.09 -1.15 8.10
C LEU A 62 -1.32 -0.72 8.43
N GLU A 63 -1.49 0.56 8.77
CA GLU A 63 -2.82 1.11 8.96
C GLU A 63 -2.92 2.48 8.31
N TRP A 64 -4.10 2.82 7.85
CA TRP A 64 -4.35 4.14 7.25
C TRP A 64 -5.83 4.47 7.32
N ASP A 65 -6.12 5.77 7.27
CA ASP A 65 -7.50 6.24 7.35
C ASP A 65 -8.17 6.14 5.99
N ASP A 66 -9.46 5.82 6.01
CA ASP A 66 -10.27 5.83 4.80
C ASP A 66 -10.44 7.26 4.32
N LYS A 67 -10.31 7.48 3.03
CA LYS A 67 -10.42 8.81 2.48
C LYS A 67 -11.83 9.35 2.51
N HIS A 68 -12.80 8.45 2.45
CA HIS A 68 -14.19 8.84 2.29
C HIS A 68 -15.01 8.69 3.56
N GLN A 69 -14.52 7.92 4.51
CA GLN A 69 -15.26 7.69 5.75
C GLN A 69 -14.40 8.06 6.94
N ARG A 70 -14.72 9.20 7.54
CA ARG A 70 -14.00 9.64 8.70
C ARG A 70 -14.10 8.62 9.80
N GLY A 71 -12.99 8.37 10.47
CA GLY A 71 -12.98 7.43 11.58
C GLY A 71 -12.88 5.98 11.19
N LYS A 72 -12.92 5.68 9.90
CA LYS A 72 -12.75 4.31 9.46
C LYS A 72 -11.27 4.06 9.19
N LEU A 73 -10.75 3.01 9.80
CA LEU A 73 -9.35 2.66 9.70
C LEU A 73 -9.20 1.38 8.91
N HIS A 74 -8.27 1.37 7.98
CA HIS A 74 -7.91 0.16 7.26
C HIS A 74 -6.65 -0.42 7.86
N ILE A 75 -6.63 -1.72 8.03
CA ILE A 75 -5.47 -2.43 8.55
C ILE A 75 -5.15 -3.54 7.57
N ALA A 76 -3.88 -3.68 7.25
CA ALA A 76 -3.45 -4.68 6.29
C ALA A 76 -2.11 -5.28 6.67
N LEU A 77 -1.89 -6.49 6.20
CA LEU A 77 -0.67 -7.23 6.45
C LEU A 77 0.13 -7.29 5.17
N VAL A 78 1.43 -7.01 5.24
CA VAL A 78 2.29 -7.16 4.08
C VAL A 78 2.46 -8.64 3.80
N LYS A 79 1.95 -9.07 2.65
CA LYS A 79 2.03 -10.46 2.25
C LYS A 79 3.33 -10.75 1.52
N TRP A 80 3.74 -9.84 0.65
CA TRP A 80 4.98 -9.98 -0.08
C TRP A 80 5.54 -8.60 -0.35
N SER A 81 6.84 -8.53 -0.55
CA SER A 81 7.48 -7.28 -0.93
C SER A 81 8.64 -7.59 -1.88
N GLN A 82 8.95 -6.60 -2.71
CA GLN A 82 10.02 -6.72 -3.67
C GLN A 82 10.73 -5.39 -3.77
N GLN A 83 12.03 -5.40 -3.53
CA GLN A 83 12.82 -4.18 -3.61
C GLN A 83 13.23 -3.95 -5.05
N GLN A 84 13.00 -2.75 -5.57
CA GLN A 84 13.36 -2.39 -6.93
C GLN A 84 14.08 -1.06 -6.87
N ALA A 85 15.39 -1.07 -7.01
CA ALA A 85 16.21 0.12 -6.87
C ALA A 85 15.94 0.74 -5.49
N ASN A 86 15.49 2.01 -5.45
CA ASN A 86 15.21 2.63 -4.17
C ASN A 86 13.72 2.63 -3.84
N LEU A 87 12.96 1.78 -4.52
CA LEU A 87 11.52 1.65 -4.25
C LEU A 87 11.20 0.25 -3.81
N CYS A 88 10.17 0.13 -3.01
CA CYS A 88 9.67 -1.15 -2.54
C CYS A 88 8.25 -1.32 -3.06
N ARG A 89 8.00 -2.45 -3.71
CA ARG A 89 6.66 -2.81 -4.15
C ARG A 89 6.15 -3.89 -3.23
N ALA A 90 4.94 -3.74 -2.74
CA ALA A 90 4.41 -4.68 -1.75
C ALA A 90 2.95 -4.97 -2.00
N GLY A 91 2.56 -6.20 -1.70
CA GLY A 91 1.17 -6.61 -1.72
C GLY A 91 0.65 -6.68 -0.30
N LEU A 92 -0.47 -6.05 -0.05
CA LEU A 92 -1.07 -5.97 1.27
C LEU A 92 -2.40 -6.70 1.26
N LEU A 93 -2.65 -7.47 2.30
CA LEU A 93 -3.93 -8.15 2.50
C LEU A 93 -4.69 -7.41 3.59
N PHE A 94 -5.95 -7.10 3.32
CA PHE A 94 -6.80 -6.49 4.34
C PHE A 94 -7.04 -7.49 5.47
N VAL A 95 -7.02 -6.99 6.67
CA VAL A 95 -7.25 -7.81 7.86
C VAL A 95 -8.68 -7.68 8.33
#